data_9466a6f423dac02f89f436fdc530d77d
#
_entry.id   9466a6f423dac02f89f436fdc530d77d
#
_cell.length_a   1.000
_cell.length_b   1.000
_cell.length_c   1.000
_cell.angle_alpha   90.00
_cell.angle_beta   90.00
_cell.angle_gamma   90.00
#
_symmetry.space_group_name_H-M   'P 1'
#
loop_
_entity.id
_entity.type
_entity.pdbx_description
1 polymer ?
#
loop_
_entity_poly.entity_id
_entity_poly.type
_entity_poly.pdbx_seq_one_letter_code
_entity_poly.pdbx_strand_id
1 'polypeptide(L)'
;LWEPALADGKHAVNINESHPFYKKIYGPYLAQNLVVEGLDDLLWALAEAENTTVSQSSIENYEDMRYTVSRILKRLVADLPDPELPIEE
;
A
#
# COMPACT_ATOMS: atom_id res chain seq x y z
N LEU A 1 3.29 -4.31 -1.71
CA LEU A 1 2.50 -3.61 -0.69
C LEU A 1 1.02 -3.50 -1.05
N TRP A 2 0.72 -3.10 -2.26
CA TRP A 2 -0.66 -2.92 -2.70
C TRP A 2 -0.91 -3.62 -4.04
N GLU A 3 -2.18 -3.84 -4.33
CA GLU A 3 -2.62 -4.47 -5.58
C GLU A 3 -3.97 -3.89 -5.96
N PRO A 4 -4.15 -3.44 -7.21
CA PRO A 4 -5.47 -3.01 -7.65
C PRO A 4 -6.44 -4.19 -7.66
N ALA A 5 -7.69 -3.93 -7.33
CA ALA A 5 -8.72 -4.95 -7.22
C ALA A 5 -10.06 -4.40 -7.68
N LEU A 6 -11.03 -5.28 -7.79
CA LEU A 6 -12.43 -4.91 -8.02
C LEU A 6 -13.28 -5.58 -6.94
N ALA A 7 -14.15 -4.82 -6.34
CA ALA A 7 -15.11 -5.30 -5.36
C ALA A 7 -16.52 -4.95 -5.86
N ASP A 8 -17.32 -5.96 -6.14
CA ASP A 8 -18.67 -5.79 -6.72
C ASP A 8 -18.66 -4.95 -8.01
N GLY A 9 -17.63 -5.15 -8.85
CA GLY A 9 -17.44 -4.41 -10.10
C GLY A 9 -16.94 -2.97 -9.94
N LYS A 10 -16.63 -2.56 -8.70
CA LYS A 10 -16.13 -1.23 -8.39
C LYS A 10 -14.64 -1.28 -8.09
N HIS A 11 -13.97 -0.16 -8.37
CA HIS A 11 -12.57 0.01 -8.03
C HIS A 11 -12.31 -0.24 -6.53
N ALA A 12 -11.24 -0.96 -6.25
CA ALA A 12 -10.77 -1.22 -4.90
C ALA A 12 -9.26 -1.38 -4.89
N VAL A 13 -8.68 -1.45 -3.71
CA VAL A 13 -7.26 -1.73 -3.53
C VAL A 13 -7.08 -2.73 -2.38
N ASN A 14 -6.26 -3.75 -2.62
CA ASN A 14 -5.85 -4.69 -1.58
C ASN A 14 -4.49 -4.28 -1.04
N ILE A 15 -4.38 -4.22 0.27
CA ILE A 15 -3.11 -3.91 0.94
C ILE A 15 -2.57 -5.20 1.55
N ASN A 16 -1.31 -5.49 1.28
CA ASN A 16 -0.65 -6.67 1.83
C ASN A 16 -0.21 -6.41 3.27
N GLU A 17 -0.95 -6.96 4.21
CA GLU A 17 -0.69 -6.79 5.65
C GLU A 17 0.60 -7.47 6.10
N SER A 18 1.15 -8.37 5.30
CA SER A 18 2.43 -9.01 5.59
C SER A 18 3.64 -8.18 5.17
N HIS A 19 3.41 -7.14 4.36
CA HIS A 19 4.52 -6.28 3.91
C HIS A 19 5.06 -5.47 5.10
N PRO A 20 6.41 -5.33 5.22
CA PRO A 20 7.01 -4.58 6.34
C PRO A 20 6.52 -3.14 6.47
N PHE A 21 6.22 -2.47 5.36
CA PHE A 21 5.66 -1.12 5.39
C PHE A 21 4.32 -1.10 6.13
N TYR A 22 3.43 -2.07 5.84
CA TYR A 22 2.17 -2.16 6.57
C TYR A 22 2.41 -2.39 8.05
N LYS A 23 3.28 -3.36 8.38
CA LYS A 23 3.53 -3.73 9.77
C LYS A 23 4.12 -2.59 10.61
N LYS A 24 5.01 -1.79 10.00
CA LYS A 24 5.71 -0.72 10.74
C LYS A 24 5.00 0.62 10.68
N ILE A 25 4.32 0.92 9.58
CA ILE A 25 3.76 2.25 9.35
C ILE A 25 2.24 2.26 9.49
N TYR A 26 1.56 1.28 8.92
CA TYR A 26 0.10 1.24 8.92
C TYR A 26 -0.50 0.62 10.18
N GLY A 27 -0.13 -0.66 10.42
CA GLY A 27 -0.80 -1.48 11.42
C GLY A 27 -0.82 -0.84 12.81
N PRO A 28 0.35 -0.38 13.32
CA PRO A 28 0.41 0.22 14.66
C PRO A 28 -0.39 1.51 14.81
N TYR A 29 -0.68 2.20 13.72
CA TYR A 29 -1.26 3.53 13.71
C TYR A 29 -2.64 3.60 13.07
N LEU A 30 -3.33 2.46 12.94
CA LEU A 30 -4.65 2.42 12.30
C LEU A 30 -5.67 3.37 12.95
N ALA A 31 -5.50 3.67 14.23
CA ALA A 31 -6.36 4.62 14.93
C ALA A 31 -5.90 6.08 14.79
N GLN A 32 -4.76 6.31 14.17
CA GLN A 32 -4.16 7.64 13.96
C GLN A 32 -4.61 8.18 12.60
N ASN A 33 -5.81 8.64 12.52
CA ASN A 33 -6.60 8.76 11.32
C ASN A 33 -5.99 9.50 10.13
N LEU A 34 -5.44 10.70 10.34
CA LEU A 34 -5.11 11.56 9.20
C LEU A 34 -3.99 11.00 8.34
N VAL A 35 -2.94 10.49 8.96
CA VAL A 35 -1.80 9.93 8.22
C VAL A 35 -2.22 8.64 7.49
N VAL A 36 -2.96 7.77 8.18
CA VAL A 36 -3.44 6.52 7.60
C VAL A 36 -4.41 6.79 6.47
N GLU A 37 -5.33 7.73 6.63
CA GLU A 37 -6.25 8.12 5.55
C GLU A 37 -5.49 8.67 4.34
N GLY A 38 -4.47 9.49 4.58
CA GLY A 38 -3.63 10.00 3.49
C GLY A 38 -2.89 8.90 2.74
N LEU A 39 -2.37 7.91 3.46
CA LEU A 39 -1.73 6.76 2.84
C LEU A 39 -2.73 5.89 2.08
N ASP A 40 -3.92 5.68 2.63
CA ASP A 40 -4.98 4.95 1.95
C ASP A 40 -5.37 5.66 0.65
N ASP A 41 -5.52 6.97 0.68
CA ASP A 41 -5.85 7.76 -0.50
C ASP A 41 -4.76 7.67 -1.56
N LEU A 42 -3.49 7.70 -1.14
CA LEU A 42 -2.37 7.54 -2.07
C LEU A 42 -2.41 6.18 -2.76
N LEU A 43 -2.59 5.11 -1.99
CA LEU A 43 -2.67 3.76 -2.56
C LEU A 43 -3.92 3.59 -3.42
N TRP A 44 -5.03 4.19 -3.01
CA TRP A 44 -6.26 4.20 -3.80
C TRP A 44 -6.04 4.87 -5.15
N ALA A 45 -5.39 6.04 -5.16
CA ALA A 45 -5.09 6.76 -6.40
C ALA A 45 -4.18 5.96 -7.33
N LEU A 46 -3.16 5.33 -6.78
CA LEU A 46 -2.25 4.48 -7.55
C LEU A 46 -2.99 3.28 -8.15
N ALA A 47 -3.86 2.65 -7.38
CA ALA A 47 -4.64 1.51 -7.85
C ALA A 47 -5.67 1.94 -8.90
N GLU A 48 -6.30 3.09 -8.74
CA GLU A 48 -7.24 3.62 -9.71
C GLU A 48 -6.56 3.91 -11.04
N ALA A 49 -5.37 4.50 -11.01
CA ALA A 49 -4.58 4.75 -12.22
C ALA A 49 -4.31 3.45 -12.98
N GLU A 50 -3.95 2.40 -12.25
CA GLU A 50 -3.71 1.09 -12.84
C GLU A 50 -4.99 0.46 -13.36
N ASN A 51 -6.09 0.51 -12.60
CA ASN A 51 -7.40 -0.07 -12.98
C ASN A 51 -8.04 0.61 -14.19
N THR A 52 -7.74 1.88 -14.43
CA THR A 52 -8.31 2.61 -15.58
C THR A 52 -7.45 2.51 -16.84
N THR A 53 -6.33 1.84 -16.75
CA THR A 53 -5.43 1.66 -17.90
C THR A 53 -5.96 0.57 -18.82
N VAL A 54 -5.98 0.83 -20.13
CA VAL A 54 -6.53 -0.10 -21.13
C VAL A 54 -5.46 -0.71 -22.03
N SER A 55 -4.27 -0.10 -22.13
CA SER A 55 -3.18 -0.59 -22.95
C SER A 55 -2.44 -1.72 -22.22
N GLN A 56 -2.23 -2.86 -22.91
CA GLN A 56 -1.52 -4.00 -22.30
C GLN A 56 -0.10 -3.64 -21.86
N SER A 57 0.62 -2.86 -22.66
CA SER A 57 1.98 -2.47 -22.28
C SER A 57 1.99 -1.54 -21.06
N SER A 58 0.99 -0.67 -20.93
CA SER A 58 0.87 0.19 -19.77
C SER A 58 0.47 -0.60 -18.51
N ILE A 59 -0.40 -1.61 -18.66
CA ILE A 59 -0.76 -2.51 -17.56
C ILE A 59 0.50 -3.21 -17.03
N GLU A 60 1.32 -3.74 -17.93
CA GLU A 60 2.57 -4.40 -17.56
C GLU A 60 3.55 -3.42 -16.88
N ASN A 61 3.65 -2.20 -17.38
CA ASN A 61 4.51 -1.17 -16.79
C ASN A 61 4.06 -0.79 -15.38
N TYR A 62 2.76 -0.65 -15.14
CA TYR A 62 2.23 -0.38 -13.80
C TYR A 62 2.51 -1.55 -12.85
N GLU A 63 2.33 -2.78 -13.32
CA GLU A 63 2.61 -3.96 -12.52
C GLU A 63 4.09 -4.03 -12.14
N ASP A 64 4.98 -3.82 -13.09
CA ASP A 64 6.43 -3.81 -12.85
C ASP A 64 6.81 -2.71 -11.87
N MET A 65 6.25 -1.52 -12.02
CA MET A 65 6.48 -0.41 -11.11
C MET A 65 6.01 -0.75 -9.70
N ARG A 66 4.83 -1.33 -9.57
CA ARG A 66 4.25 -1.70 -8.29
C ARG A 66 5.12 -2.72 -7.55
N TYR A 67 5.60 -3.74 -8.25
CA TYR A 67 6.50 -4.73 -7.66
C TYR A 67 7.84 -4.11 -7.27
N THR A 68 8.38 -3.26 -8.12
CA THR A 68 9.65 -2.58 -7.85
C THR A 68 9.55 -1.67 -6.63
N VAL A 69 8.51 -0.86 -6.55
CA VAL A 69 8.27 0.03 -5.41
C VAL A 69 8.12 -0.77 -4.12
N SER A 70 7.33 -1.85 -4.16
CA SER A 70 7.12 -2.68 -2.98
C SER A 70 8.41 -3.31 -2.48
N ARG A 71 9.29 -3.75 -3.39
CA ARG A 71 10.58 -4.31 -3.05
C ARG A 71 11.52 -3.27 -2.43
N ILE A 72 11.54 -2.07 -3.00
CA ILE A 72 12.35 -0.96 -2.49
C ILE A 72 11.85 -0.54 -1.10
N LEU A 73 10.53 -0.41 -0.92
CA LEU A 73 9.96 -0.07 0.38
C LEU A 73 10.31 -1.12 1.44
N LYS A 74 10.26 -2.39 1.09
CA LYS A 74 10.65 -3.46 2.01
C LYS A 74 12.08 -3.26 2.52
N ARG A 75 13.00 -2.89 1.62
CA ARG A 75 14.39 -2.64 1.99
C ARG A 75 14.53 -1.38 2.85
N LEU A 76 13.85 -0.30 2.47
CA LEU A 76 13.96 0.96 3.18
C LEU A 76 13.38 0.88 4.59
N VAL A 77 12.23 0.22 4.76
CA VAL A 77 11.60 0.14 6.08
C VAL A 77 12.30 -0.87 6.99
N ALA A 78 13.12 -1.76 6.44
CA ALA A 78 13.90 -2.69 7.26
C ALA A 78 14.87 -1.94 8.17
N ASP A 79 15.35 -0.77 7.76
CA ASP A 79 16.27 0.06 8.52
C ASP A 79 15.57 0.98 9.52
N LEU A 80 14.23 1.07 9.47
CA LEU A 80 13.48 1.87 10.42
C LEU A 80 13.31 1.12 11.74
N PRO A 81 13.33 1.82 12.88
CA PRO A 81 13.04 1.16 14.15
C PRO A 81 11.62 0.62 14.18
N ASP A 82 11.41 -0.41 14.99
CA ASP A 82 10.06 -0.91 15.22
C ASP A 82 9.23 0.16 15.92
N PRO A 83 7.93 0.26 15.60
CA PRO A 83 7.08 1.27 16.22
C PRO A 83 6.94 1.01 17.73
N GLU A 84 6.97 2.10 18.49
CA GLU A 84 6.63 2.05 19.89
C GLU A 84 5.12 2.08 20.03
N LEU A 85 4.56 0.97 20.46
CA LEU A 85 3.13 0.88 20.70
C LEU A 85 2.83 1.28 22.14
N PRO A 86 1.69 1.96 22.37
CA PRO A 86 1.26 2.20 23.74
C PRO A 86 1.13 0.87 24.48
N ILE A 87 1.67 0.82 25.67
CA ILE A 87 1.49 -0.35 26.52
C ILE A 87 0.08 -0.27 27.08
N GLU A 88 -0.75 -1.24 26.72
CA GLU A 88 -2.08 -1.37 27.33
C GLU A 88 -1.95 -2.11 28.62
N GLU A 89 -2.30 -1.45 29.68
CA GLU A 89 -2.34 -2.05 30.99
C GLU A 89 -3.77 -2.32 31.42
#